data_6de7c64260068d66d303ccab8f45e508
#
_entry.id   6de7c64260068d66d303ccab8f45e508
#
_cell.length_a   1.000
_cell.length_b   1.000
_cell.length_c   1.000
_cell.angle_alpha   90.00
_cell.angle_beta   90.00
_cell.angle_gamma   90.00
#
_symmetry.space_group_name_H-M   'P 1'
#
loop_
_entity.id
_entity.type
_entity.pdbx_description
1 polymer ?
#
loop_
_entity_poly.entity_id
_entity_poly.type
_entity_poly.pdbx_seq_one_letter_code
_entity_poly.pdbx_strand_id
1 'polypeptide(L)'
;MARLARVELFDPSEIAAVHVMAKTVRHCWLLGLDERTGKNFDHRKLWIEDKLQALAANFGIDLLAFACMSNHFHLVLRSRPDVVGTWDDTEVARRWWTLCPKRKVIREVMGQEIFFPADPTEWELNSIRNDPVKLAQIRRRLSDVSWWMRLLCQYIAMRANKEEGTKVSGGLGHFWQGRYKAVRLLDEESLLACAAYVDLNPNRAAIAETIEDSQHTSVKRRVSALQTEVANNVSEDISPIDRSVDAPDCFLSPVSVDERNDPLGPRPSRSGKRCSDKGFIALADAEYLEILDWLARSTLSSKRGSTPEHAPKVFERLCIDPVVWAEMVKNFGRKFKSVAGNAKSIESARTRKSRRRYYCARV
;
A
#
# COMPACT_ATOMS: atom_id res chain seq x y z
N MET A 1 12.48 -5.04 23.60
CA MET A 1 11.33 -5.97 23.56
C MET A 1 11.37 -6.78 22.28
N ALA A 2 11.13 -8.09 22.36
CA ALA A 2 11.00 -8.96 21.19
C ALA A 2 9.78 -8.51 20.35
N ARG A 3 9.92 -8.47 19.01
CA ARG A 3 8.80 -8.17 18.12
C ARG A 3 7.83 -9.34 18.11
N LEU A 4 6.54 -9.05 18.15
CA LEU A 4 5.48 -10.05 17.97
C LEU A 4 5.68 -10.83 16.67
N ALA A 5 5.33 -12.11 16.69
CA ALA A 5 5.25 -12.90 15.47
C ALA A 5 4.14 -12.29 14.57
N ARG A 6 4.33 -12.29 13.25
CA ARG A 6 3.38 -11.65 12.34
C ARG A 6 2.01 -12.29 12.36
N VAL A 7 1.98 -13.60 12.55
CA VAL A 7 0.72 -14.35 12.73
C VAL A 7 -0.07 -13.86 13.97
N GLU A 8 0.59 -13.21 14.91
CA GLU A 8 -0.06 -12.58 16.06
C GLU A 8 -0.63 -11.20 15.72
N LEU A 9 -0.08 -10.50 14.72
CA LEU A 9 -0.55 -9.19 14.28
C LEU A 9 -1.72 -9.31 13.29
N PHE A 10 -1.62 -10.22 12.35
CA PHE A 10 -2.66 -10.47 11.35
C PHE A 10 -2.66 -11.93 10.92
N ASP A 11 -3.86 -12.48 10.75
CA ASP A 11 -4.10 -13.82 10.23
C ASP A 11 -4.52 -13.69 8.76
N PRO A 12 -3.90 -14.42 7.82
CA PRO A 12 -4.31 -14.39 6.43
C PRO A 12 -5.76 -14.82 6.15
N SER A 13 -6.43 -15.44 7.13
CA SER A 13 -7.85 -15.81 7.04
C SER A 13 -8.81 -14.70 7.47
N GLU A 14 -8.29 -13.57 7.99
CA GLU A 14 -9.08 -12.44 8.46
C GLU A 14 -8.91 -11.22 7.55
N ILE A 15 -9.99 -10.46 7.34
CA ILE A 15 -9.88 -9.11 6.78
C ILE A 15 -9.18 -8.24 7.83
N ALA A 16 -8.02 -7.70 7.50
CA ALA A 16 -7.24 -6.87 8.42
C ALA A 16 -6.51 -5.77 7.66
N ALA A 17 -6.64 -4.53 8.15
CA ALA A 17 -5.85 -3.40 7.69
C ALA A 17 -4.53 -3.33 8.46
N VAL A 18 -3.43 -3.13 7.74
CA VAL A 18 -2.07 -3.14 8.31
C VAL A 18 -1.23 -2.06 7.66
N HIS A 19 -0.59 -1.23 8.46
CA HIS A 19 0.49 -0.35 8.02
C HIS A 19 1.80 -1.13 8.03
N VAL A 20 2.52 -1.15 6.93
CA VAL A 20 3.85 -1.77 6.83
C VAL A 20 4.89 -0.75 6.37
N MET A 21 6.13 -0.93 6.85
CA MET A 21 7.26 -0.06 6.51
C MET A 21 8.52 -0.89 6.38
N ALA A 22 9.24 -0.73 5.28
CA ALA A 22 10.58 -1.31 5.09
C ALA A 22 11.61 -0.19 4.91
N LYS A 23 12.78 -0.35 5.54
CA LYS A 23 13.90 0.60 5.48
C LYS A 23 15.10 -0.03 4.83
N THR A 24 15.84 0.77 4.07
CA THR A 24 17.14 0.39 3.52
C THR A 24 18.18 0.19 4.62
N VAL A 25 19.19 -0.60 4.32
CA VAL A 25 20.28 -0.90 5.25
C VAL A 25 20.99 0.38 5.70
N ARG A 26 21.32 0.46 7.00
CA ARG A 26 22.03 1.59 7.61
C ARG A 26 21.43 2.97 7.31
N HIS A 27 20.14 3.02 6.96
CA HIS A 27 19.45 4.23 6.50
C HIS A 27 20.07 4.89 5.27
N CYS A 28 20.85 4.15 4.47
CA CYS A 28 21.39 4.66 3.21
C CYS A 28 20.25 5.08 2.28
N TRP A 29 20.47 6.11 1.47
CA TRP A 29 19.47 6.68 0.59
C TRP A 29 19.42 5.93 -0.75
N LEU A 30 19.19 4.61 -0.67
CA LEU A 30 19.19 3.71 -1.82
C LEU A 30 17.94 3.80 -2.71
N LEU A 31 17.01 4.70 -2.38
CA LEU A 31 15.78 5.00 -3.13
C LEU A 31 15.69 6.51 -3.47
N GLY A 32 16.79 7.25 -3.40
CA GLY A 32 16.82 8.68 -3.65
C GLY A 32 18.22 9.20 -3.91
N LEU A 33 18.41 10.50 -3.81
CA LEU A 33 19.74 11.12 -3.90
C LEU A 33 20.53 10.79 -2.63
N ASP A 34 21.64 10.09 -2.78
CA ASP A 34 22.63 9.88 -1.71
C ASP A 34 23.66 11.02 -1.75
N GLU A 35 23.47 12.01 -0.89
CA GLU A 35 24.34 13.19 -0.82
C GLU A 35 25.82 12.84 -0.54
N ARG A 36 26.06 11.73 0.15
CA ARG A 36 27.42 11.28 0.49
C ARG A 36 28.19 10.75 -0.72
N THR A 37 27.51 10.08 -1.65
CA THR A 37 28.12 9.49 -2.85
C THR A 37 27.80 10.26 -4.11
N GLY A 38 26.87 11.20 -4.07
CA GLY A 38 26.35 11.92 -5.24
C GLY A 38 25.50 11.07 -6.19
N LYS A 39 25.25 9.80 -5.86
CA LYS A 39 24.44 8.90 -6.70
C LYS A 39 22.95 9.14 -6.50
N ASN A 40 22.22 9.23 -7.61
CA ASN A 40 20.76 9.33 -7.59
C ASN A 40 20.12 7.98 -7.93
N PHE A 41 19.27 7.48 -6.99
CA PHE A 41 18.53 6.23 -7.10
C PHE A 41 17.00 6.45 -7.17
N ASP A 42 16.53 7.65 -7.50
CA ASP A 42 15.10 7.98 -7.56
C ASP A 42 14.31 7.05 -8.51
N HIS A 43 14.93 6.62 -9.62
CA HIS A 43 14.31 5.68 -10.56
C HIS A 43 13.89 4.36 -9.93
N ARG A 44 14.46 3.97 -8.77
CA ARG A 44 14.06 2.76 -8.05
C ARG A 44 12.69 2.89 -7.38
N LYS A 45 12.20 4.10 -7.15
CA LYS A 45 10.82 4.34 -6.69
C LYS A 45 9.81 3.93 -7.76
N LEU A 46 10.10 4.16 -9.03
CA LEU A 46 9.28 3.67 -10.15
C LEU A 46 9.21 2.13 -10.13
N TRP A 47 10.30 1.43 -9.85
CA TRP A 47 10.27 -0.03 -9.75
C TRP A 47 9.37 -0.51 -8.60
N ILE A 48 9.32 0.26 -7.50
CA ILE A 48 8.40 -0.04 -6.39
C ILE A 48 6.97 0.13 -6.89
N GLU A 49 6.63 1.24 -7.53
CA GLU A 49 5.26 1.50 -8.03
C GLU A 49 4.82 0.46 -9.07
N ASP A 50 5.66 0.15 -10.06
CA ASP A 50 5.38 -0.90 -11.05
C ASP A 50 5.10 -2.25 -10.36
N LYS A 51 5.91 -2.57 -9.35
CA LYS A 51 5.71 -3.82 -8.60
C LYS A 51 4.45 -3.77 -7.75
N LEU A 52 4.10 -2.63 -7.15
CA LEU A 52 2.85 -2.46 -6.40
C LEU A 52 1.63 -2.67 -7.29
N GLN A 53 1.63 -2.15 -8.51
CA GLN A 53 0.56 -2.37 -9.51
C GLN A 53 0.41 -3.87 -9.82
N ALA A 54 1.51 -4.54 -10.12
CA ALA A 54 1.50 -5.98 -10.41
C ALA A 54 1.03 -6.82 -9.22
N LEU A 55 1.37 -6.41 -7.99
CA LEU A 55 0.92 -7.09 -6.78
C LEU A 55 -0.56 -6.81 -6.51
N ALA A 56 -1.03 -5.57 -6.67
CA ALA A 56 -2.43 -5.18 -6.47
C ALA A 56 -3.38 -5.93 -7.41
N ALA A 57 -2.95 -6.12 -8.65
CA ALA A 57 -3.72 -6.86 -9.64
C ALA A 57 -3.84 -8.37 -9.34
N ASN A 58 -2.90 -8.96 -8.59
CA ASN A 58 -2.81 -10.43 -8.49
C ASN A 58 -2.99 -10.98 -7.07
N PHE A 59 -2.79 -10.18 -6.01
CA PHE A 59 -3.08 -10.61 -4.64
C PHE A 59 -4.54 -10.33 -4.23
N GLY A 60 -5.04 -11.08 -3.29
CA GLY A 60 -6.23 -10.78 -2.51
C GLY A 60 -5.93 -9.77 -1.42
N ILE A 61 -5.33 -8.64 -1.78
CA ILE A 61 -4.92 -7.58 -0.86
C ILE A 61 -5.17 -6.23 -1.54
N ASP A 62 -5.93 -5.38 -0.89
CA ASP A 62 -6.12 -3.99 -1.32
C ASP A 62 -4.91 -3.15 -0.91
N LEU A 63 -4.43 -2.32 -1.82
CA LEU A 63 -3.47 -1.26 -1.54
C LEU A 63 -4.25 0.04 -1.29
N LEU A 64 -4.26 0.51 -0.05
CA LEU A 64 -5.05 1.67 0.37
C LEU A 64 -4.27 2.98 0.24
N ALA A 65 -3.01 2.97 0.67
CA ALA A 65 -2.10 4.10 0.56
C ALA A 65 -0.64 3.63 0.46
N PHE A 66 0.20 4.44 -0.18
CA PHE A 66 1.65 4.20 -0.23
C PHE A 66 2.44 5.51 -0.31
N ALA A 67 3.67 5.48 0.17
CA ALA A 67 4.65 6.54 -0.02
C ALA A 67 6.06 5.95 -0.11
N CYS A 68 6.80 6.32 -1.16
CA CYS A 68 8.18 5.93 -1.37
C CYS A 68 9.11 7.11 -1.02
N MET A 69 9.90 6.93 0.04
CA MET A 69 10.88 7.90 0.51
C MET A 69 12.29 7.53 0.04
N SER A 70 13.27 8.39 0.25
CA SER A 70 14.64 8.15 -0.22
C SER A 70 15.34 6.94 0.43
N ASN A 71 14.92 6.50 1.60
CA ASN A 71 15.54 5.38 2.34
C ASN A 71 14.53 4.41 2.97
N HIS A 72 13.26 4.54 2.69
CA HIS A 72 12.22 3.63 3.15
C HIS A 72 10.94 3.82 2.34
N PHE A 73 9.99 2.90 2.49
CA PHE A 73 8.64 3.08 1.99
C PHE A 73 7.61 2.68 3.04
N HIS A 74 6.42 3.24 2.91
CA HIS A 74 5.24 2.93 3.69
C HIS A 74 4.14 2.39 2.79
N LEU A 75 3.38 1.39 3.26
CA LEU A 75 2.17 0.91 2.61
C LEU A 75 1.07 0.75 3.67
N VAL A 76 -0.17 1.05 3.28
CA VAL A 76 -1.36 0.64 4.02
C VAL A 76 -2.06 -0.43 3.18
N LEU A 77 -2.12 -1.65 3.71
CA LEU A 77 -2.65 -2.83 3.04
C LEU A 77 -3.84 -3.37 3.80
N ARG A 78 -4.84 -3.89 3.08
CA ARG A 78 -5.97 -4.63 3.66
C ARG A 78 -6.05 -6.02 3.05
N SER A 79 -5.86 -7.07 3.88
CA SER A 79 -6.04 -8.46 3.43
C SER A 79 -7.51 -8.74 3.12
N ARG A 80 -7.77 -9.47 2.02
CA ARG A 80 -9.09 -9.77 1.49
C ARG A 80 -9.26 -11.26 1.18
N PRO A 81 -9.21 -12.11 2.23
CA PRO A 81 -9.46 -13.54 2.05
C PRO A 81 -10.87 -13.84 1.53
N ASP A 82 -11.83 -12.96 1.79
CA ASP A 82 -13.19 -12.99 1.26
C ASP A 82 -13.22 -12.90 -0.27
N VAL A 83 -12.42 -12.02 -0.86
CA VAL A 83 -12.25 -11.92 -2.33
C VAL A 83 -11.56 -13.15 -2.88
N VAL A 84 -10.48 -13.62 -2.24
CA VAL A 84 -9.78 -14.85 -2.66
C VAL A 84 -10.72 -16.07 -2.63
N GLY A 85 -11.68 -16.07 -1.70
CA GLY A 85 -12.71 -17.11 -1.61
C GLY A 85 -13.66 -17.17 -2.82
N THR A 86 -13.81 -16.06 -3.56
CA THR A 86 -14.65 -16.02 -4.78
C THR A 86 -13.93 -16.52 -6.03
N TRP A 87 -12.60 -16.65 -6.01
CA TRP A 87 -11.82 -17.09 -7.17
C TRP A 87 -11.93 -18.60 -7.36
N ASP A 88 -12.11 -19.04 -8.57
CA ASP A 88 -12.01 -20.45 -8.90
C ASP A 88 -10.54 -20.94 -8.85
N ASP A 89 -10.35 -22.25 -8.97
CA ASP A 89 -9.03 -22.87 -8.83
C ASP A 89 -8.08 -22.48 -9.98
N THR A 90 -8.62 -22.20 -11.16
CA THR A 90 -7.86 -21.73 -12.32
C THR A 90 -7.37 -20.31 -12.13
N GLU A 91 -8.23 -19.45 -11.62
CA GLU A 91 -7.86 -18.05 -11.31
C GLU A 91 -6.78 -17.98 -10.22
N VAL A 92 -6.92 -18.80 -9.16
CA VAL A 92 -5.90 -18.92 -8.12
C VAL A 92 -4.56 -19.38 -8.70
N ALA A 93 -4.58 -20.40 -9.57
CA ALA A 93 -3.36 -20.92 -10.20
C ALA A 93 -2.72 -19.88 -11.13
N ARG A 94 -3.53 -19.16 -11.94
CA ARG A 94 -3.07 -18.13 -12.87
C ARG A 94 -2.46 -16.94 -12.15
N ARG A 95 -3.11 -16.40 -11.11
CA ARG A 95 -2.59 -15.28 -10.29
C ARG A 95 -1.27 -15.65 -9.61
N TRP A 96 -1.20 -16.86 -9.05
CA TRP A 96 0.04 -17.34 -8.44
C TRP A 96 1.18 -17.49 -9.46
N TRP A 97 0.88 -17.99 -10.65
CA TRP A 97 1.85 -18.07 -11.74
C TRP A 97 2.40 -16.69 -12.13
N THR A 98 1.52 -15.72 -12.29
CA THR A 98 1.92 -14.33 -12.62
C THR A 98 2.84 -13.73 -11.55
N LEU A 99 2.57 -14.01 -10.27
CA LEU A 99 3.39 -13.53 -9.16
C LEU A 99 4.73 -14.28 -9.03
N CYS A 100 4.75 -15.57 -9.31
CA CYS A 100 5.88 -16.47 -9.13
C CYS A 100 6.11 -17.34 -10.39
N PRO A 101 6.43 -16.72 -11.53
CA PRO A 101 6.58 -17.46 -12.80
C PRO A 101 7.80 -18.37 -12.74
N LYS A 102 7.62 -19.62 -13.19
CA LYS A 102 8.74 -20.56 -13.35
C LYS A 102 9.49 -20.37 -14.66
N ARG A 103 8.80 -19.85 -15.68
CA ARG A 103 9.36 -19.52 -16.98
C ARG A 103 9.24 -18.04 -17.26
N LYS A 104 10.21 -17.50 -17.99
CA LYS A 104 10.23 -16.12 -18.45
C LYS A 104 10.48 -16.11 -19.95
N VAL A 105 9.87 -15.18 -20.65
CA VAL A 105 10.15 -14.86 -22.05
C VAL A 105 10.92 -13.58 -22.11
N ILE A 106 11.85 -13.49 -23.05
CA ILE A 106 12.61 -12.27 -23.34
C ILE A 106 11.82 -11.56 -24.43
N ARG A 107 11.53 -10.28 -24.24
CA ARG A 107 10.98 -9.40 -25.26
C ARG A 107 11.90 -8.19 -25.38
N GLU A 108 12.19 -7.81 -26.60
CA GLU A 108 12.91 -6.57 -26.88
C GLU A 108 11.91 -5.40 -26.80
N VAL A 109 12.18 -4.45 -25.92
CA VAL A 109 11.41 -3.22 -25.76
C VAL A 109 12.37 -2.06 -25.82
N MET A 110 12.22 -1.20 -26.82
CA MET A 110 13.10 -0.04 -27.07
C MET A 110 14.60 -0.40 -27.10
N GLY A 111 14.95 -1.51 -27.76
CA GLY A 111 16.35 -1.95 -27.87
C GLY A 111 16.92 -2.60 -26.61
N GLN A 112 16.11 -2.87 -25.60
CA GLN A 112 16.52 -3.56 -24.36
C GLN A 112 15.78 -4.89 -24.21
N GLU A 113 16.53 -5.93 -23.84
CA GLU A 113 15.94 -7.21 -23.47
C GLU A 113 15.28 -7.15 -22.10
N ILE A 114 13.97 -7.26 -22.07
CA ILE A 114 13.18 -7.29 -20.83
C ILE A 114 12.58 -8.69 -20.63
N PHE A 115 12.73 -9.19 -19.42
CA PHE A 115 12.16 -10.48 -19.01
C PHE A 115 10.72 -10.32 -18.53
N PHE A 116 9.79 -10.97 -19.20
CA PHE A 116 8.38 -11.04 -18.82
C PHE A 116 8.04 -12.43 -18.31
N PRO A 117 7.06 -12.59 -17.41
CA PRO A 117 6.47 -13.89 -17.11
C PRO A 117 5.96 -14.52 -18.40
N ALA A 118 6.27 -15.80 -18.62
CA ALA A 118 5.62 -16.55 -19.71
C ALA A 118 4.19 -16.91 -19.28
N ASP A 119 3.26 -16.91 -20.21
CA ASP A 119 1.91 -17.40 -19.94
C ASP A 119 1.96 -18.86 -19.48
N PRO A 120 1.14 -19.23 -18.48
CA PRO A 120 1.11 -20.60 -17.98
C PRO A 120 0.50 -21.55 -19.02
N THR A 121 1.10 -22.70 -19.19
CA THR A 121 0.49 -23.80 -19.94
C THR A 121 -0.58 -24.49 -19.10
N GLU A 122 -1.52 -25.19 -19.71
CA GLU A 122 -2.52 -26.00 -19.00
C GLU A 122 -1.90 -26.99 -18.02
N TRP A 123 -0.77 -27.63 -18.41
CA TRP A 123 -0.04 -28.53 -17.53
C TRP A 123 0.46 -27.84 -16.27
N GLU A 124 0.96 -26.62 -16.39
CA GLU A 124 1.45 -25.82 -15.25
C GLU A 124 0.32 -25.38 -14.33
N LEU A 125 -0.84 -25.00 -14.90
CA LEU A 125 -2.05 -24.71 -14.13
C LEU A 125 -2.56 -25.97 -13.42
N ASN A 126 -2.61 -27.12 -14.12
CA ASN A 126 -3.01 -28.41 -13.56
C ASN A 126 -2.08 -28.85 -12.42
N SER A 127 -0.79 -28.53 -12.48
CA SER A 127 0.16 -28.82 -11.40
C SER A 127 -0.17 -28.11 -10.08
N ILE A 128 -1.07 -27.13 -10.13
CA ILE A 128 -1.58 -26.41 -8.96
C ILE A 128 -3.02 -26.85 -8.66
N ARG A 129 -3.91 -26.85 -9.66
CA ARG A 129 -5.34 -27.17 -9.51
C ARG A 129 -5.58 -28.57 -8.98
N ASN A 130 -4.81 -29.57 -9.46
CA ASN A 130 -5.00 -30.97 -9.12
C ASN A 130 -4.31 -31.40 -7.81
N ASP A 131 -3.71 -30.46 -7.09
CA ASP A 131 -3.13 -30.69 -5.76
C ASP A 131 -3.89 -29.83 -4.71
N PRO A 132 -4.88 -30.41 -4.01
CA PRO A 132 -5.71 -29.68 -3.07
C PRO A 132 -4.92 -29.01 -1.93
N VAL A 133 -3.84 -29.64 -1.47
CA VAL A 133 -3.00 -29.13 -0.38
C VAL A 133 -2.24 -27.89 -0.85
N LYS A 134 -1.62 -27.98 -2.00
CA LYS A 134 -0.89 -26.88 -2.64
C LYS A 134 -1.83 -25.73 -3.00
N LEU A 135 -3.00 -26.02 -3.56
CA LEU A 135 -4.00 -25.03 -3.90
C LEU A 135 -4.48 -24.25 -2.65
N ALA A 136 -4.84 -24.95 -1.57
CA ALA A 136 -5.23 -24.35 -0.31
C ALA A 136 -4.09 -23.46 0.28
N GLN A 137 -2.85 -23.92 0.19
CA GLN A 137 -1.69 -23.15 0.60
C GLN A 137 -1.51 -21.87 -0.24
N ILE A 138 -1.71 -21.96 -1.56
CA ILE A 138 -1.63 -20.82 -2.47
C ILE A 138 -2.75 -19.82 -2.20
N ARG A 139 -4.00 -20.26 -2.01
CA ARG A 139 -5.13 -19.39 -1.61
C ARG A 139 -4.78 -18.58 -0.36
N ARG A 140 -4.25 -19.23 0.67
CA ARG A 140 -3.82 -18.56 1.90
C ARG A 140 -2.70 -17.56 1.65
N ARG A 141 -1.71 -17.88 0.79
CA ARG A 141 -0.61 -16.97 0.44
C ARG A 141 -1.08 -15.73 -0.31
N LEU A 142 -2.11 -15.85 -1.14
CA LEU A 142 -2.64 -14.74 -1.92
C LEU A 142 -3.34 -13.68 -1.09
N SER A 143 -3.74 -13.95 0.15
CA SER A 143 -4.24 -12.96 1.13
C SER A 143 -3.25 -12.63 2.24
N ASP A 144 -2.01 -13.15 2.19
CA ASP A 144 -1.01 -12.95 3.24
C ASP A 144 -0.10 -11.75 2.93
N VAL A 145 -0.22 -10.70 3.76
CA VAL A 145 0.64 -9.50 3.71
C VAL A 145 2.14 -9.84 3.77
N SER A 146 2.51 -10.96 4.45
CA SER A 146 3.91 -11.38 4.50
C SER A 146 4.43 -11.85 3.15
N TRP A 147 3.58 -12.49 2.34
CA TRP A 147 3.94 -12.90 0.99
C TRP A 147 4.01 -11.70 0.02
N TRP A 148 3.08 -10.74 0.15
CA TRP A 148 3.16 -9.48 -0.57
C TRP A 148 4.51 -8.78 -0.32
N MET A 149 4.84 -8.57 0.96
CA MET A 149 6.08 -7.90 1.36
C MET A 149 7.34 -8.68 0.95
N ARG A 150 7.29 -10.01 1.00
CA ARG A 150 8.39 -10.86 0.53
C ARG A 150 8.66 -10.63 -0.95
N LEU A 151 7.62 -10.70 -1.81
CA LEU A 151 7.79 -10.54 -3.25
C LEU A 151 8.23 -9.12 -3.62
N LEU A 152 7.67 -8.10 -2.97
CA LEU A 152 8.08 -6.71 -3.17
C LEU A 152 9.55 -6.49 -2.79
N CYS A 153 9.90 -6.80 -1.55
CA CYS A 153 11.25 -6.55 -1.03
C CYS A 153 12.32 -7.35 -1.76
N GLN A 154 12.02 -8.61 -2.11
CA GLN A 154 12.95 -9.46 -2.87
C GLN A 154 13.17 -8.91 -4.28
N TYR A 155 12.11 -8.51 -4.99
CA TYR A 155 12.20 -7.94 -6.32
C TYR A 155 13.09 -6.71 -6.35
N ILE A 156 12.87 -5.75 -5.47
CA ILE A 156 13.65 -4.50 -5.40
C ILE A 156 15.11 -4.80 -5.06
N ALA A 157 15.36 -5.63 -4.04
CA ALA A 157 16.72 -5.96 -3.62
C ALA A 157 17.52 -6.66 -4.74
N MET A 158 16.90 -7.63 -5.44
CA MET A 158 17.56 -8.33 -6.55
C MET A 158 17.86 -7.40 -7.72
N ARG A 159 16.93 -6.50 -8.06
CA ARG A 159 17.08 -5.55 -9.17
C ARG A 159 18.16 -4.51 -8.84
N ALA A 160 18.15 -3.95 -7.64
CA ALA A 160 19.16 -3.00 -7.17
C ALA A 160 20.57 -3.63 -7.13
N ASN A 161 20.68 -4.84 -6.59
CA ASN A 161 21.96 -5.55 -6.57
C ASN A 161 22.49 -5.85 -7.98
N LYS A 162 21.60 -6.18 -8.93
CA LYS A 162 21.98 -6.39 -10.34
C LYS A 162 22.45 -5.08 -10.98
N GLU A 163 21.79 -3.97 -10.71
CA GLU A 163 22.14 -2.64 -11.21
C GLU A 163 23.51 -2.20 -10.70
N GLU A 164 23.79 -2.40 -9.42
CA GLU A 164 25.08 -1.99 -8.81
C GLU A 164 26.26 -2.88 -9.20
N GLY A 165 26.00 -3.94 -9.92
CA GLY A 165 27.02 -4.87 -10.42
C GLY A 165 27.46 -5.87 -9.36
N THR A 166 27.15 -7.14 -9.58
CA THR A 166 27.53 -8.27 -8.72
C THR A 166 29.04 -8.57 -8.71
N LYS A 167 29.86 -7.77 -9.37
CA LYS A 167 31.29 -8.01 -9.60
C LYS A 167 32.20 -7.39 -8.53
N VAL A 168 31.68 -6.72 -7.53
CA VAL A 168 32.50 -6.27 -6.42
C VAL A 168 32.69 -7.47 -5.48
N SER A 169 33.91 -8.00 -5.48
CA SER A 169 34.39 -9.05 -4.58
C SER A 169 33.97 -8.76 -3.14
N GLY A 170 33.13 -9.58 -2.54
CA GLY A 170 32.84 -9.45 -1.13
C GLY A 170 31.41 -9.66 -0.68
N GLY A 171 30.56 -10.20 -1.50
CA GLY A 171 29.19 -10.56 -1.12
C GLY A 171 28.19 -9.41 -1.25
N LEU A 172 27.05 -9.75 -1.79
CA LEU A 172 25.90 -8.86 -1.95
C LEU A 172 25.45 -8.38 -0.57
N GLY A 173 25.60 -7.09 -0.31
CA GLY A 173 25.09 -6.48 0.91
C GLY A 173 23.57 -6.60 1.02
N HIS A 174 23.07 -6.62 2.25
CA HIS A 174 21.63 -6.56 2.48
C HIS A 174 21.09 -5.21 2.02
N PHE A 175 20.13 -5.19 1.10
CA PHE A 175 19.45 -3.97 0.67
C PHE A 175 18.54 -3.40 1.76
N TRP A 176 17.80 -4.27 2.45
CA TRP A 176 16.90 -3.91 3.53
C TRP A 176 17.54 -4.11 4.90
N GLN A 177 17.30 -3.18 5.82
CA GLN A 177 17.84 -3.22 7.19
C GLN A 177 17.40 -4.47 7.98
N GLY A 178 16.36 -5.14 7.54
CA GLY A 178 15.81 -6.32 8.16
C GLY A 178 14.35 -6.53 7.77
N ARG A 179 13.62 -7.27 8.61
CA ARG A 179 12.19 -7.48 8.36
C ARG A 179 11.41 -6.16 8.46
N TYR A 180 10.44 -5.94 7.58
CA TYR A 180 9.53 -4.80 7.63
C TYR A 180 8.84 -4.67 9.01
N LYS A 181 8.50 -3.46 9.41
CA LYS A 181 7.65 -3.19 10.58
C LYS A 181 6.19 -3.30 10.15
N ALA A 182 5.33 -3.73 11.06
CA ALA A 182 3.89 -3.81 10.82
C ALA A 182 3.13 -3.31 12.04
N VAL A 183 2.07 -2.54 11.79
CA VAL A 183 1.12 -2.04 12.79
C VAL A 183 -0.28 -2.39 12.31
N ARG A 184 -1.05 -3.15 13.08
CA ARG A 184 -2.45 -3.47 12.76
C ARG A 184 -3.34 -2.27 13.07
N LEU A 185 -4.23 -1.91 12.15
CA LEU A 185 -5.20 -0.85 12.26
C LEU A 185 -6.55 -1.49 12.65
N LEU A 186 -7.17 -1.03 13.72
CA LEU A 186 -8.32 -1.70 14.34
C LEU A 186 -9.65 -1.01 14.08
N ASP A 187 -9.63 0.27 13.71
CA ASP A 187 -10.81 1.09 13.49
C ASP A 187 -10.58 2.09 12.34
N GLU A 188 -11.66 2.70 11.89
CA GLU A 188 -11.64 3.63 10.77
C GLU A 188 -10.86 4.91 11.08
N GLU A 189 -10.90 5.39 12.32
CA GLU A 189 -10.16 6.59 12.73
C GLU A 189 -8.65 6.36 12.63
N SER A 190 -8.16 5.21 13.12
CA SER A 190 -6.75 4.84 12.99
C SER A 190 -6.35 4.54 11.55
N LEU A 191 -7.27 4.02 10.73
CA LEU A 191 -7.06 3.78 9.31
C LEU A 191 -6.93 5.09 8.55
N LEU A 192 -7.86 6.04 8.75
CA LEU A 192 -7.81 7.38 8.17
C LEU A 192 -6.53 8.12 8.58
N ALA A 193 -6.22 8.12 9.88
CA ALA A 193 -5.00 8.76 10.38
C ALA A 193 -3.72 8.13 9.81
N CYS A 194 -3.70 6.81 9.62
CA CYS A 194 -2.57 6.12 9.01
C CYS A 194 -2.44 6.41 7.53
N ALA A 195 -3.54 6.43 6.78
CA ALA A 195 -3.53 6.78 5.36
C ALA A 195 -3.01 8.21 5.16
N ALA A 196 -3.54 9.18 5.91
CA ALA A 196 -3.06 10.55 5.91
C ALA A 196 -1.57 10.68 6.33
N TYR A 197 -1.16 9.93 7.36
CA TYR A 197 0.26 9.86 7.76
C TYR A 197 1.17 9.39 6.63
N VAL A 198 0.73 8.40 5.86
CA VAL A 198 1.50 7.83 4.75
C VAL A 198 1.53 8.80 3.57
N ASP A 199 0.38 9.33 3.15
CA ASP A 199 0.27 10.23 2.01
C ASP A 199 1.04 11.55 2.23
N LEU A 200 1.05 12.07 3.46
CA LEU A 200 1.76 13.31 3.82
C LEU A 200 3.21 13.09 4.26
N ASN A 201 3.76 11.89 4.12
CA ASN A 201 5.14 11.62 4.51
C ASN A 201 6.16 12.53 3.80
N PRO A 202 6.07 12.79 2.47
CA PRO A 202 6.96 13.72 1.78
C PRO A 202 6.85 15.16 2.29
N ASN A 203 5.64 15.66 2.56
CA ASN A 203 5.42 17.01 3.11
C ASN A 203 6.05 17.15 4.50
N ARG A 204 5.88 16.15 5.36
CA ARG A 204 6.48 16.12 6.72
C ARG A 204 8.00 16.03 6.71
N ALA A 205 8.57 15.43 5.67
CA ALA A 205 10.00 15.35 5.43
C ALA A 205 10.57 16.59 4.70
N ALA A 206 9.73 17.61 4.41
CA ALA A 206 10.05 18.78 3.62
C ALA A 206 10.61 18.46 2.21
N ILE A 207 10.16 17.34 1.63
CA ILE A 207 10.49 16.91 0.27
C ILE A 207 9.48 17.49 -0.74
N ALA A 208 8.22 17.67 -0.31
CA ALA A 208 7.15 18.28 -1.10
C ALA A 208 6.48 19.40 -0.29
N GLU A 209 6.10 20.48 -0.96
CA GLU A 209 5.36 21.60 -0.34
C GLU A 209 3.85 21.35 -0.36
N THR A 210 3.35 20.80 -1.45
CA THR A 210 1.93 20.51 -1.65
C THR A 210 1.68 19.00 -1.83
N ILE A 211 0.41 18.59 -1.78
CA ILE A 211 0.03 17.20 -2.05
C ILE A 211 0.25 16.84 -3.53
N GLU A 212 0.14 17.82 -4.43
CA GLU A 212 0.40 17.67 -5.87
C GLU A 212 1.87 17.40 -6.17
N ASP A 213 2.77 17.91 -5.34
CA ASP A 213 4.23 17.73 -5.49
C ASP A 213 4.75 16.45 -4.85
N SER A 214 3.91 15.75 -4.09
CA SER A 214 4.24 14.52 -3.35
C SER A 214 4.45 13.31 -4.29
N GLN A 215 5.53 13.33 -5.09
CA GLN A 215 5.84 12.26 -6.03
C GLN A 215 5.96 10.90 -5.34
N HIS A 216 5.62 9.84 -6.06
CA HIS A 216 5.70 8.44 -5.60
C HIS A 216 4.84 8.14 -4.35
N THR A 217 3.63 8.73 -4.33
CA THR A 217 2.62 8.53 -3.27
C THR A 217 1.25 8.20 -3.83
N SER A 218 0.40 7.61 -3.01
CA SER A 218 -1.02 7.38 -3.35
C SER A 218 -1.77 8.68 -3.57
N VAL A 219 -1.52 9.73 -2.78
CA VAL A 219 -2.19 11.03 -2.96
C VAL A 219 -1.88 11.63 -4.33
N LYS A 220 -0.62 11.57 -4.78
CA LYS A 220 -0.26 12.05 -6.14
C LYS A 220 -1.04 11.30 -7.22
N ARG A 221 -1.20 9.98 -7.08
CA ARG A 221 -1.94 9.15 -8.04
C ARG A 221 -3.42 9.53 -8.06
N ARG A 222 -4.03 9.75 -6.89
CA ARG A 222 -5.43 10.18 -6.76
C ARG A 222 -5.67 11.58 -7.33
N VAL A 223 -4.79 12.54 -7.00
CA VAL A 223 -4.86 13.90 -7.58
C VAL A 223 -4.76 13.85 -9.10
N SER A 224 -3.81 13.07 -9.63
CA SER A 224 -3.65 12.92 -11.09
C SER A 224 -4.87 12.25 -11.73
N ALA A 225 -5.52 11.29 -11.07
CA ALA A 225 -6.74 10.66 -11.57
C ALA A 225 -7.89 11.66 -11.65
N LEU A 226 -8.12 12.48 -10.61
CA LEU A 226 -9.14 13.53 -10.63
C LEU A 226 -8.87 14.59 -11.69
N GLN A 227 -7.62 15.02 -11.87
CA GLN A 227 -7.26 15.96 -12.93
C GLN A 227 -7.54 15.41 -14.32
N THR A 228 -7.26 14.12 -14.54
CA THR A 228 -7.56 13.43 -15.81
C THR A 228 -9.06 13.31 -16.01
N GLU A 229 -9.82 13.01 -14.96
CA GLU A 229 -11.28 12.91 -15.02
C GLU A 229 -11.93 14.26 -15.39
N VAL A 230 -11.48 15.35 -14.76
CA VAL A 230 -11.94 16.71 -15.07
C VAL A 230 -11.62 17.07 -16.53
N ALA A 231 -10.39 16.78 -17.00
CA ALA A 231 -10.00 17.05 -18.38
C ALA A 231 -10.81 16.24 -19.39
N ASN A 232 -11.12 14.97 -19.09
CA ASN A 232 -11.89 14.08 -19.97
C ASN A 232 -13.39 14.37 -19.98
N ASN A 233 -13.96 14.94 -18.90
CA ASN A 233 -15.36 15.36 -18.88
C ASN A 233 -15.64 16.54 -19.82
N VAL A 234 -14.60 17.21 -20.31
CA VAL A 234 -14.68 18.24 -21.36
C VAL A 234 -14.75 17.62 -22.76
N SER A 235 -14.37 16.34 -22.92
CA SER A 235 -14.41 15.59 -24.19
C SER A 235 -15.42 14.43 -24.09
N GLU A 236 -16.54 14.52 -24.82
CA GLU A 236 -17.73 13.65 -24.72
C GLU A 236 -17.58 12.21 -25.25
N ASP A 237 -16.41 11.78 -25.74
CA ASP A 237 -16.30 10.59 -26.62
C ASP A 237 -15.87 9.26 -25.97
N ILE A 238 -15.69 9.16 -24.64
CA ILE A 238 -15.22 7.91 -24.00
C ILE A 238 -16.19 7.42 -22.91
N SER A 239 -16.52 6.12 -22.93
CA SER A 239 -17.43 5.53 -21.94
C SER A 239 -16.84 5.57 -20.52
N PRO A 240 -17.67 5.76 -19.46
CA PRO A 240 -17.20 5.84 -18.07
C PRO A 240 -16.43 4.59 -17.57
N ILE A 241 -16.69 3.43 -18.17
CA ILE A 241 -16.07 2.16 -17.78
C ILE A 241 -14.63 2.06 -18.29
N ASP A 242 -14.35 2.51 -19.51
CA ASP A 242 -13.01 2.49 -20.10
C ASP A 242 -12.08 3.52 -19.44
N ARG A 243 -12.62 4.64 -18.95
CA ARG A 243 -11.88 5.70 -18.26
C ARG A 243 -11.25 5.25 -16.94
N SER A 244 -11.90 4.33 -16.21
CA SER A 244 -11.43 3.88 -14.90
C SER A 244 -10.29 2.86 -14.97
N VAL A 245 -10.13 2.16 -16.09
CA VAL A 245 -9.14 1.07 -16.25
C VAL A 245 -7.71 1.61 -16.38
N ASP A 246 -7.55 2.78 -17.01
CA ASP A 246 -6.26 3.43 -17.25
C ASP A 246 -6.00 4.65 -16.35
N ALA A 247 -6.87 4.88 -15.37
CA ALA A 247 -6.66 5.96 -14.39
C ALA A 247 -5.34 5.78 -13.64
N PRO A 248 -4.62 6.87 -13.31
CA PRO A 248 -3.33 6.81 -12.60
C PRO A 248 -3.37 6.08 -11.26
N ASP A 249 -4.56 5.99 -10.64
CA ASP A 249 -4.80 5.33 -9.35
C ASP A 249 -5.59 4.02 -9.47
N CYS A 250 -5.76 3.46 -10.68
CA CYS A 250 -6.57 2.26 -10.94
C CYS A 250 -6.19 1.03 -10.11
N PHE A 251 -4.96 0.96 -9.62
CA PHE A 251 -4.44 -0.12 -8.78
C PHE A 251 -4.64 0.13 -7.27
N LEU A 252 -5.10 1.32 -6.88
CA LEU A 252 -5.43 1.65 -5.50
C LEU A 252 -6.89 1.27 -5.19
N SER A 253 -7.16 0.90 -3.95
CA SER A 253 -8.52 0.78 -3.46
C SER A 253 -9.20 2.16 -3.48
N PRO A 254 -10.48 2.26 -3.88
CA PRO A 254 -11.23 3.50 -3.74
C PRO A 254 -11.21 4.00 -2.29
N VAL A 255 -11.27 5.31 -2.08
CA VAL A 255 -11.42 5.86 -0.72
C VAL A 255 -12.83 5.63 -0.26
N SER A 256 -13.81 6.04 -1.05
CA SER A 256 -15.22 6.04 -0.69
C SER A 256 -15.81 4.64 -0.54
N VAL A 257 -16.46 4.39 0.60
CA VAL A 257 -17.30 3.23 0.80
C VAL A 257 -18.69 3.53 0.25
N ASP A 258 -19.07 2.85 -0.82
CA ASP A 258 -20.44 2.87 -1.32
C ASP A 258 -21.27 1.83 -0.54
N GLU A 259 -21.94 2.29 0.50
CA GLU A 259 -22.78 1.45 1.34
C GLU A 259 -24.08 1.01 0.66
N ARG A 260 -24.47 1.63 -0.46
CA ARG A 260 -25.74 1.33 -1.17
C ARG A 260 -25.66 0.04 -1.97
N ASN A 261 -24.46 -0.34 -2.40
CA ASN A 261 -24.24 -1.50 -3.27
C ASN A 261 -23.38 -2.57 -2.58
N ASP A 262 -23.96 -3.39 -1.71
CA ASP A 262 -23.30 -4.49 -1.01
C ASP A 262 -22.17 -4.06 -0.04
N PRO A 263 -22.52 -3.44 1.10
CA PRO A 263 -21.54 -2.94 2.08
C PRO A 263 -20.74 -4.07 2.73
N LEU A 264 -21.28 -5.29 2.79
CA LEU A 264 -20.70 -6.44 3.49
C LEU A 264 -19.97 -7.41 2.54
N GLY A 265 -20.24 -7.34 1.24
CA GLY A 265 -19.70 -8.27 0.26
C GLY A 265 -18.24 -8.05 -0.11
N PRO A 266 -17.61 -9.04 -0.79
CA PRO A 266 -16.21 -8.97 -1.18
C PRO A 266 -15.93 -7.93 -2.27
N ARG A 267 -16.88 -7.64 -3.17
CA ARG A 267 -16.75 -6.72 -4.32
C ARG A 267 -15.43 -6.88 -5.08
N PRO A 268 -15.17 -8.03 -5.73
CA PRO A 268 -13.97 -8.20 -6.55
C PRO A 268 -13.88 -7.11 -7.61
N SER A 269 -12.67 -6.67 -7.93
CA SER A 269 -12.48 -5.61 -8.92
C SER A 269 -12.91 -6.02 -10.31
N ARG A 270 -13.64 -5.14 -10.98
CA ARG A 270 -14.08 -5.32 -12.37
C ARG A 270 -12.96 -5.02 -13.36
N SER A 271 -12.05 -4.11 -13.02
CA SER A 271 -10.92 -3.73 -13.89
C SER A 271 -9.79 -4.75 -13.92
N GLY A 272 -9.70 -5.64 -12.93
CA GLY A 272 -8.56 -6.55 -12.77
C GLY A 272 -7.25 -5.87 -12.37
N LYS A 273 -7.23 -4.54 -12.21
CA LYS A 273 -6.04 -3.75 -11.83
C LYS A 273 -5.78 -3.74 -10.32
N ARG A 274 -6.80 -4.04 -9.52
CA ARG A 274 -6.76 -4.10 -8.04
C ARG A 274 -7.51 -5.31 -7.52
N CYS A 275 -7.40 -5.58 -6.23
CA CYS A 275 -8.09 -6.72 -5.62
C CYS A 275 -9.60 -6.53 -5.58
N SER A 276 -10.07 -5.39 -5.05
CA SER A 276 -11.50 -5.11 -4.89
C SER A 276 -11.85 -3.66 -5.23
N ASP A 277 -13.12 -3.44 -5.57
CA ASP A 277 -13.70 -2.11 -5.75
C ASP A 277 -14.34 -1.59 -4.45
N LYS A 278 -14.00 -2.21 -3.32
CA LYS A 278 -14.49 -1.79 -2.00
C LYS A 278 -13.64 -0.67 -1.43
N GLY A 279 -14.27 0.46 -1.15
CA GLY A 279 -13.67 1.57 -0.44
C GLY A 279 -13.21 1.20 0.97
N PHE A 280 -12.52 2.09 1.64
CA PHE A 280 -11.96 1.81 2.97
C PHE A 280 -12.34 2.83 4.04
N ILE A 281 -12.95 3.95 3.67
CA ILE A 281 -13.44 5.00 4.58
C ILE A 281 -14.76 5.56 4.07
N ALA A 282 -15.65 5.96 4.98
CA ALA A 282 -16.93 6.61 4.65
C ALA A 282 -16.75 8.09 4.29
N LEU A 283 -15.85 8.39 3.33
CA LEU A 283 -15.52 9.72 2.82
C LEU A 283 -15.55 9.72 1.30
N ALA A 284 -15.97 10.83 0.70
CA ALA A 284 -15.73 11.04 -0.72
C ALA A 284 -14.24 11.32 -0.99
N ASP A 285 -13.76 10.99 -2.21
CA ASP A 285 -12.36 11.20 -2.61
C ASP A 285 -11.97 12.68 -2.47
N ALA A 286 -12.86 13.62 -2.82
CA ALA A 286 -12.65 15.05 -2.66
C ALA A 286 -12.50 15.46 -1.19
N GLU A 287 -13.34 14.93 -0.29
CA GLU A 287 -13.27 15.20 1.16
C GLU A 287 -11.94 14.68 1.74
N TYR A 288 -11.48 13.51 1.29
CA TYR A 288 -10.20 12.97 1.73
C TYR A 288 -9.03 13.87 1.31
N LEU A 289 -9.03 14.35 0.07
CA LEU A 289 -8.00 15.27 -0.43
C LEU A 289 -8.05 16.64 0.27
N GLU A 290 -9.26 17.14 0.59
CA GLU A 290 -9.42 18.38 1.37
C GLU A 290 -8.79 18.25 2.76
N ILE A 291 -8.98 17.11 3.43
CA ILE A 291 -8.32 16.83 4.72
C ILE A 291 -6.80 16.81 4.56
N LEU A 292 -6.28 16.16 3.52
CA LEU A 292 -4.84 16.06 3.30
C LEU A 292 -4.21 17.43 3.01
N ASP A 293 -4.86 18.24 2.17
CA ASP A 293 -4.40 19.59 1.85
C ASP A 293 -4.40 20.51 3.09
N TRP A 294 -5.47 20.46 3.89
CA TRP A 294 -5.53 21.18 5.17
C TRP A 294 -4.39 20.76 6.11
N LEU A 295 -4.11 19.47 6.25
CA LEU A 295 -3.01 18.96 7.07
C LEU A 295 -1.63 19.35 6.55
N ALA A 296 -1.43 19.29 5.22
CA ALA A 296 -0.17 19.70 4.60
C ALA A 296 0.15 21.15 4.93
N ARG A 297 -0.81 22.04 4.75
CA ARG A 297 -0.69 23.47 5.10
C ARG A 297 -0.47 23.70 6.61
N SER A 298 -1.17 22.94 7.45
CA SER A 298 -1.00 23.01 8.91
C SER A 298 0.41 22.59 9.37
N THR A 299 1.00 21.63 8.69
CA THR A 299 2.34 21.14 9.01
C THR A 299 3.44 22.13 8.62
N LEU A 300 3.28 22.83 7.50
CA LEU A 300 4.20 23.86 7.01
C LEU A 300 4.13 25.13 7.85
N SER A 301 2.95 25.53 8.32
CA SER A 301 2.74 26.73 9.14
C SER A 301 3.22 26.60 10.58
N SER A 302 3.60 25.42 11.05
CA SER A 302 4.14 25.22 12.42
C SER A 302 5.53 25.86 12.66
N LYS A 303 6.11 26.53 11.65
CA LYS A 303 7.18 27.50 11.81
C LYS A 303 6.59 28.85 12.24
N ARG A 304 6.08 28.93 13.51
CA ARG A 304 5.51 30.10 14.20
C ARG A 304 4.14 30.62 13.72
N GLY A 305 3.08 30.20 14.41
CA GLY A 305 2.01 31.13 14.79
C GLY A 305 0.85 31.33 13.81
N SER A 306 0.57 30.44 12.85
CA SER A 306 -0.70 30.49 12.14
C SER A 306 -1.50 29.22 12.38
N THR A 307 -2.61 29.33 13.08
CA THR A 307 -3.67 28.33 13.08
C THR A 307 -4.25 28.32 11.65
N PRO A 308 -4.37 27.18 10.97
CA PRO A 308 -5.05 27.15 9.67
C PRO A 308 -6.47 27.63 9.83
N GLU A 309 -6.86 28.61 9.02
CA GLU A 309 -8.23 29.08 8.98
C GLU A 309 -9.13 27.89 8.60
N HIS A 310 -10.06 27.56 9.46
CA HIS A 310 -11.17 26.63 9.29
C HIS A 310 -10.79 25.19 8.88
N ALA A 311 -10.88 24.27 9.84
CA ALA A 311 -10.81 22.83 9.55
C ALA A 311 -11.96 22.42 8.60
N PRO A 312 -11.74 21.45 7.70
CA PRO A 312 -12.79 20.94 6.81
C PRO A 312 -14.03 20.50 7.59
N LYS A 313 -15.22 20.87 7.09
CA LYS A 313 -16.52 20.52 7.73
C LYS A 313 -16.75 19.01 7.90
N VAL A 314 -16.05 18.21 7.12
CA VAL A 314 -16.10 16.75 7.22
C VAL A 314 -15.70 16.23 8.59
N PHE A 315 -14.86 16.94 9.35
CA PHE A 315 -14.50 16.57 10.72
C PHE A 315 -15.69 16.62 11.67
N GLU A 316 -16.61 17.57 11.48
CA GLU A 316 -17.87 17.66 12.26
C GLU A 316 -18.75 16.43 11.99
N ARG A 317 -18.90 16.03 10.70
CA ARG A 317 -19.66 14.85 10.30
C ARG A 317 -19.08 13.56 10.86
N LEU A 318 -17.76 13.46 10.95
CA LEU A 318 -17.05 12.29 11.50
C LEU A 318 -16.99 12.31 13.04
N CYS A 319 -17.45 13.37 13.70
CA CYS A 319 -17.31 13.57 15.15
C CYS A 319 -15.84 13.46 15.63
N ILE A 320 -14.90 13.96 14.84
CA ILE A 320 -13.46 13.94 15.11
C ILE A 320 -13.00 15.37 15.45
N ASP A 321 -12.25 15.54 16.53
CA ASP A 321 -11.58 16.79 16.84
C ASP A 321 -10.39 16.98 15.88
N PRO A 322 -10.38 18.04 15.02
CA PRO A 322 -9.34 18.23 14.03
C PRO A 322 -7.95 18.39 14.62
N VAL A 323 -7.83 19.05 15.78
CA VAL A 323 -6.54 19.33 16.43
C VAL A 323 -5.95 18.05 17.02
N VAL A 324 -6.77 17.28 17.74
CA VAL A 324 -6.36 16.00 18.34
C VAL A 324 -5.99 15.00 17.24
N TRP A 325 -6.76 14.98 16.14
CA TRP A 325 -6.51 14.07 15.03
C TRP A 325 -5.25 14.47 14.25
N ALA A 326 -5.03 15.77 13.98
CA ALA A 326 -3.80 16.25 13.34
C ALA A 326 -2.56 15.87 14.16
N GLU A 327 -2.62 15.98 15.50
CA GLU A 327 -1.54 15.55 16.39
C GLU A 327 -1.34 14.03 16.37
N MET A 328 -2.42 13.25 16.23
CA MET A 328 -2.35 11.82 16.06
C MET A 328 -1.66 11.44 14.74
N VAL A 329 -2.01 12.08 13.63
CA VAL A 329 -1.37 11.88 12.32
C VAL A 329 0.11 12.25 12.40
N LYS A 330 0.44 13.42 12.96
CA LYS A 330 1.81 13.89 13.11
C LYS A 330 2.70 12.90 13.87
N ASN A 331 2.19 12.30 14.91
CA ASN A 331 2.93 11.38 15.79
C ASN A 331 2.66 9.90 15.53
N PHE A 332 1.94 9.51 14.47
CA PHE A 332 1.47 8.15 14.23
C PHE A 332 2.57 7.10 14.40
N GLY A 333 3.70 7.27 13.74
CA GLY A 333 4.83 6.33 13.80
C GLY A 333 5.54 6.25 15.17
N ARG A 334 5.37 7.26 16.03
CA ARG A 334 5.86 7.25 17.43
C ARG A 334 4.84 6.63 18.37
N LYS A 335 3.57 6.95 18.19
CA LYS A 335 2.45 6.59 19.05
C LYS A 335 2.11 5.11 18.94
N PHE A 336 2.11 4.56 17.73
CA PHE A 336 1.69 3.17 17.48
C PHE A 336 2.86 2.26 17.12
N LYS A 337 2.99 1.13 17.83
CA LYS A 337 4.09 0.16 17.63
C LYS A 337 3.64 -1.14 16.98
N SER A 338 2.59 -1.76 17.48
CA SER A 338 2.07 -3.04 16.99
C SER A 338 0.62 -2.92 16.54
N VAL A 339 -0.16 -2.07 17.19
CA VAL A 339 -1.59 -1.89 16.98
C VAL A 339 -1.92 -0.40 17.06
N ALA A 340 -2.81 0.07 16.22
CA ALA A 340 -3.42 1.39 16.28
C ALA A 340 -4.94 1.24 16.38
N GLY A 341 -5.56 2.06 17.21
CA GLY A 341 -6.97 2.08 17.44
C GLY A 341 -7.31 2.83 18.73
N ASN A 342 -8.59 3.13 18.94
CA ASN A 342 -9.09 3.66 20.19
C ASN A 342 -9.07 2.59 21.30
N ALA A 343 -9.27 3.01 22.55
CA ALA A 343 -9.21 2.10 23.72
C ALA A 343 -10.18 0.92 23.61
N LYS A 344 -11.41 1.15 23.10
CA LYS A 344 -12.44 0.12 22.92
C LYS A 344 -12.05 -0.91 21.87
N SER A 345 -11.53 -0.47 20.73
CA SER A 345 -11.07 -1.34 19.63
C SER A 345 -9.88 -2.19 20.07
N ILE A 346 -8.95 -1.61 20.83
CA ILE A 346 -7.78 -2.33 21.37
C ILE A 346 -8.22 -3.39 22.36
N GLU A 347 -9.12 -3.08 23.29
CA GLU A 347 -9.61 -4.03 24.28
C GLU A 347 -10.42 -5.18 23.62
N SER A 348 -11.29 -4.85 22.66
CA SER A 348 -11.99 -5.85 21.86
C SER A 348 -11.03 -6.80 21.12
N ALA A 349 -9.94 -6.27 20.57
CA ALA A 349 -8.95 -7.08 19.89
C ALA A 349 -8.13 -7.97 20.84
N ARG A 350 -7.90 -7.52 22.08
CA ARG A 350 -7.23 -8.32 23.13
C ARG A 350 -8.08 -9.51 23.57
N THR A 351 -9.37 -9.29 23.77
CA THR A 351 -10.31 -10.32 24.24
C THR A 351 -10.58 -11.40 23.20
N ARG A 352 -10.68 -11.04 21.91
CA ARG A 352 -10.90 -12.01 20.82
C ARG A 352 -9.78 -13.05 20.65
N LYS A 353 -8.58 -12.74 21.07
CA LYS A 353 -7.41 -13.63 20.92
C LYS A 353 -6.57 -13.61 22.20
N SER A 354 -6.98 -14.42 23.18
CA SER A 354 -6.47 -14.51 24.57
C SER A 354 -4.94 -14.62 24.76
N ARG A 355 -4.14 -14.67 23.69
CA ARG A 355 -2.66 -14.78 23.72
C ARG A 355 -1.94 -13.60 23.05
N ARG A 356 -2.64 -12.57 22.58
CA ARG A 356 -2.00 -11.46 21.82
C ARG A 356 -1.69 -10.29 22.73
N ARG A 357 -0.42 -9.98 22.88
CA ARG A 357 0.06 -8.77 23.54
C ARG A 357 0.12 -7.64 22.52
N TYR A 358 -0.88 -6.78 22.52
CA TYR A 358 -0.85 -5.55 21.73
C TYR A 358 -0.21 -4.43 22.52
N TYR A 359 0.79 -3.78 21.94
CA TYR A 359 1.48 -2.66 22.54
C TYR A 359 1.08 -1.38 21.83
N CYS A 360 0.35 -0.51 22.52
CA CYS A 360 0.28 0.92 22.20
C CYS A 360 1.30 1.66 23.05
N ALA A 361 1.89 2.72 22.51
CA ALA A 361 2.55 3.68 23.37
C ALA A 361 1.45 4.23 24.29
N ARG A 362 1.68 4.26 25.60
CA ARG A 362 0.80 4.99 26.51
C ARG A 362 0.83 6.46 26.09
N VAL A 363 -0.35 7.04 25.91
CA VAL A 363 -0.55 8.48 25.72
C VAL A 363 -0.15 9.21 26.98
#